data_b7b535a6a029bd9742c36923f3d8cf76
#
_entry.id   b7b535a6a029bd9742c36923f3d8cf76
#
_cell.length_a   1.000
_cell.length_b   1.000
_cell.length_c   1.000
_cell.angle_alpha   90.00
_cell.angle_beta   90.00
_cell.angle_gamma   90.00
#
_symmetry.space_group_name_H-M   'P 1'
#
loop_
_entity.id
_entity.type
_entity.pdbx_description
1 polymer ?
#
loop_
_entity_poly.entity_id
_entity_poly.type
_entity_poly.pdbx_seq_one_letter_code
_entity_poly.pdbx_strand_id
1 'polypeptide(L)'
;MAFAGILLLTTPSHTPWMALLVSINTGDLLTILCALGFALHVVALAHISPRLPLGTLAVLQLAFCTLIMAALLPAFEHPRLDLSPRLVIALLITGVLATAVAFTVQSWAQQRLSATQTALILALEPVFAFLTSYLFYGERLSIRASLGASLILCGIGVTELLPLGAHATAHEAPVA
;
A
#
# COMPACT_ATOMS: atom_id res chain seq x y z
N MET A 1 10.78 0.09 -13.35
CA MET A 1 11.85 0.12 -12.32
C MET A 1 11.30 -0.26 -10.95
N ALA A 2 10.27 0.41 -10.41
CA ALA A 2 9.70 0.11 -9.08
C ALA A 2 9.25 -1.35 -8.91
N PHE A 3 8.54 -1.93 -9.89
CA PHE A 3 8.12 -3.34 -9.84
C PHE A 3 9.30 -4.32 -9.71
N ALA A 4 10.37 -4.11 -10.51
CA ALA A 4 11.58 -4.93 -10.40
C ALA A 4 12.27 -4.75 -9.04
N GLY A 5 12.23 -3.53 -8.49
CA GLY A 5 12.74 -3.24 -7.16
C GLY A 5 11.97 -3.97 -6.06
N ILE A 6 10.64 -4.00 -6.13
CA ILE A 6 9.79 -4.74 -5.18
C ILE A 6 10.10 -6.24 -5.24
N LEU A 7 10.18 -6.82 -6.44
CA LEU A 7 10.53 -8.24 -6.60
C LEU A 7 11.90 -8.58 -6.00
N LEU A 8 12.89 -7.71 -6.21
CA LEU A 8 14.23 -7.90 -5.64
C LEU A 8 14.23 -7.78 -4.11
N LEU A 9 13.44 -6.84 -3.58
CA LEU A 9 13.36 -6.57 -2.16
C LEU A 9 12.66 -7.68 -1.39
N THR A 10 11.53 -8.18 -1.92
CA THR A 10 10.65 -9.14 -1.24
C THR A 10 11.05 -10.60 -1.44
N THR A 11 11.86 -10.91 -2.47
CA THR A 11 12.25 -12.30 -2.74
C THR A 11 13.46 -12.70 -1.90
N PRO A 12 13.40 -13.81 -1.14
CA PRO A 12 14.52 -14.31 -0.35
C PRO A 12 15.78 -14.55 -1.20
N SER A 13 16.96 -14.22 -0.64
CA SER A 13 18.23 -14.23 -1.37
C SER A 13 18.63 -15.61 -1.93
N HIS A 14 18.10 -16.69 -1.37
CA HIS A 14 18.42 -18.07 -1.75
C HIS A 14 17.40 -18.71 -2.70
N THR A 15 16.33 -17.98 -3.09
CA THR A 15 15.31 -18.54 -3.98
C THR A 15 15.74 -18.42 -5.43
N PRO A 16 15.92 -19.53 -6.17
CA PRO A 16 16.20 -19.45 -7.60
C PRO A 16 15.00 -18.88 -8.35
N TRP A 17 15.24 -18.03 -9.34
CA TRP A 17 14.18 -17.33 -10.10
C TRP A 17 13.16 -18.28 -10.77
N MET A 18 13.60 -19.46 -11.16
CA MET A 18 12.74 -20.51 -11.72
C MET A 18 11.70 -21.03 -10.69
N ALA A 19 12.04 -21.05 -9.43
CA ALA A 19 11.12 -21.51 -8.38
C ALA A 19 9.93 -20.55 -8.14
N LEU A 20 10.09 -19.28 -8.45
CA LEU A 20 9.02 -18.28 -8.37
C LEU A 20 7.92 -18.50 -9.43
N LEU A 21 8.25 -19.15 -10.54
CA LEU A 21 7.33 -19.38 -11.67
C LEU A 21 6.66 -20.76 -11.62
N VAL A 22 7.20 -21.70 -10.82
CA VAL A 22 6.82 -23.13 -10.89
C VAL A 22 5.82 -23.54 -9.78
N SER A 23 5.68 -22.78 -8.72
CA SER A 23 4.78 -23.15 -7.60
C SER A 23 3.82 -22.02 -7.21
N ILE A 24 2.86 -21.73 -8.09
CA ILE A 24 1.73 -20.86 -7.70
C ILE A 24 0.86 -21.65 -6.72
N ASN A 25 0.80 -21.20 -5.49
CA ASN A 25 -0.06 -21.77 -4.46
C ASN A 25 -1.32 -20.89 -4.23
N THR A 26 -2.25 -21.37 -3.43
CA THR A 26 -3.48 -20.61 -3.11
C THR A 26 -3.18 -19.27 -2.46
N GLY A 27 -2.13 -19.16 -1.65
CA GLY A 27 -1.70 -17.89 -1.05
C GLY A 27 -1.24 -16.88 -2.09
N ASP A 28 -0.51 -17.33 -3.13
CA ASP A 28 -0.08 -16.45 -4.23
C ASP A 28 -1.28 -15.91 -5.00
N LEU A 29 -2.28 -16.77 -5.27
CA LEU A 29 -3.52 -16.35 -5.93
C LEU A 29 -4.27 -15.31 -5.09
N LEU A 30 -4.42 -15.53 -3.78
CA LEU A 30 -5.04 -14.57 -2.87
C LEU A 30 -4.27 -13.24 -2.81
N THR A 31 -2.94 -13.30 -2.84
CA THR A 31 -2.10 -12.10 -2.87
C THR A 31 -2.29 -11.30 -4.16
N ILE A 32 -2.40 -11.97 -5.31
CA ILE A 32 -2.69 -11.32 -6.59
C ILE A 32 -4.07 -10.67 -6.57
N LEU A 33 -5.09 -11.36 -6.06
CA LEU A 33 -6.44 -10.80 -5.92
C LEU A 33 -6.46 -9.61 -4.98
N CYS A 34 -5.74 -9.67 -3.86
CA CYS A 34 -5.58 -8.56 -2.93
C CYS A 34 -4.92 -7.35 -3.62
N ALA A 35 -3.84 -7.57 -4.36
CA ALA A 35 -3.14 -6.52 -5.10
C ALA A 35 -4.05 -5.86 -6.16
N LEU A 36 -4.85 -6.66 -6.88
CA LEU A 36 -5.84 -6.15 -7.83
C LEU A 36 -6.92 -5.32 -7.12
N GLY A 37 -7.47 -5.82 -6.02
CA GLY A 37 -8.45 -5.10 -5.20
C GLY A 37 -7.90 -3.78 -4.67
N PHE A 38 -6.64 -3.77 -4.21
CA PHE A 38 -5.98 -2.56 -3.74
C PHE A 38 -5.73 -1.55 -4.87
N ALA A 39 -5.31 -2.00 -6.05
CA ALA A 39 -5.15 -1.14 -7.22
C ALA A 39 -6.48 -0.48 -7.63
N LEU A 40 -7.59 -1.25 -7.66
CA LEU A 40 -8.91 -0.72 -7.91
C LEU A 40 -9.35 0.29 -6.84
N HIS A 41 -9.03 0.02 -5.56
CA HIS A 41 -9.29 0.96 -4.45
C HIS A 41 -8.56 2.28 -4.66
N VAL A 42 -7.26 2.26 -4.99
CA VAL A 42 -6.46 3.47 -5.22
C VAL A 42 -7.02 4.28 -6.39
N VAL A 43 -7.40 3.63 -7.50
CA VAL A 43 -8.00 4.29 -8.66
C VAL A 43 -9.37 4.88 -8.32
N ALA A 44 -10.23 4.13 -7.63
CA ALA A 44 -11.54 4.61 -7.21
C ALA A 44 -11.42 5.79 -6.25
N LEU A 45 -10.50 5.71 -5.30
CA LEU A 45 -10.27 6.77 -4.33
C LEU A 45 -9.75 8.06 -5.00
N ALA A 46 -8.86 7.96 -5.99
CA ALA A 46 -8.40 9.11 -6.75
C ALA A 46 -9.54 9.82 -7.51
N HIS A 47 -10.57 9.07 -7.93
CA HIS A 47 -11.75 9.64 -8.60
C HIS A 47 -12.76 10.26 -7.64
N ILE A 48 -12.91 9.69 -6.46
CA ILE A 48 -13.96 10.06 -5.49
C ILE A 48 -13.46 11.12 -4.50
N SER A 49 -12.18 11.05 -4.09
CA SER A 49 -11.65 11.89 -3.03
C SER A 49 -11.73 13.40 -3.30
N PRO A 50 -11.57 13.91 -4.53
CA PRO A 50 -11.75 15.34 -4.80
C PRO A 50 -13.20 15.83 -4.67
N ARG A 51 -14.17 14.92 -4.68
CA ARG A 51 -15.61 15.21 -4.68
C ARG A 51 -16.26 15.19 -3.31
N LEU A 52 -15.59 14.65 -2.30
CA LEU A 52 -16.14 14.45 -0.97
C LEU A 52 -15.28 15.15 0.10
N PRO A 53 -15.90 15.66 1.17
CA PRO A 53 -15.16 16.12 2.34
C PRO A 53 -14.31 14.98 2.92
N LEU A 54 -13.06 15.30 3.30
CA LEU A 54 -12.10 14.32 3.79
C LEU A 54 -12.64 13.47 4.94
N GLY A 55 -13.27 14.10 5.95
CA GLY A 55 -13.82 13.38 7.10
C GLY A 55 -14.92 12.40 6.71
N THR A 56 -15.81 12.79 5.80
CA THR A 56 -16.88 11.93 5.28
C THR A 56 -16.30 10.72 4.55
N LEU A 57 -15.32 10.95 3.68
CA LEU A 57 -14.67 9.90 2.92
C LEU A 57 -13.94 8.91 3.84
N ALA A 58 -13.15 9.42 4.79
CA ALA A 58 -12.42 8.59 5.75
C ALA A 58 -13.37 7.72 6.59
N VAL A 59 -14.46 8.30 7.12
CA VAL A 59 -15.44 7.55 7.90
C VAL A 59 -16.16 6.50 7.06
N LEU A 60 -16.62 6.87 5.86
CA LEU A 60 -17.38 5.95 5.00
C LEU A 60 -16.56 4.73 4.60
N GLN A 61 -15.31 4.91 4.16
CA GLN A 61 -14.46 3.79 3.75
C GLN A 61 -14.14 2.85 4.93
N LEU A 62 -13.83 3.40 6.10
CA LEU A 62 -13.54 2.60 7.29
C LEU A 62 -14.79 1.89 7.81
N ALA A 63 -15.93 2.58 7.88
CA ALA A 63 -17.18 1.99 8.31
C ALA A 63 -17.63 0.85 7.37
N PHE A 64 -17.55 1.07 6.06
CA PHE A 64 -17.91 0.05 5.07
C PHE A 64 -17.01 -1.19 5.17
N CYS A 65 -15.69 -0.99 5.27
CA CYS A 65 -14.74 -2.07 5.47
C CYS A 65 -15.03 -2.84 6.77
N THR A 66 -15.25 -2.12 7.88
CA THR A 66 -15.55 -2.72 9.17
C THR A 66 -16.83 -3.54 9.14
N LEU A 67 -17.90 -3.02 8.51
CA LEU A 67 -19.17 -3.73 8.39
C LEU A 67 -19.05 -5.01 7.58
N ILE A 68 -18.34 -4.96 6.45
CA ILE A 68 -18.08 -6.16 5.63
C ILE A 68 -17.29 -7.19 6.44
N MET A 69 -16.20 -6.78 7.09
CA MET A 69 -15.37 -7.69 7.87
C MET A 69 -16.14 -8.28 9.05
N ALA A 70 -16.93 -7.46 9.76
CA ALA A 70 -17.77 -7.96 10.85
C ALA A 70 -18.84 -8.97 10.38
N ALA A 71 -19.41 -8.77 9.18
CA ALA A 71 -20.38 -9.70 8.61
C ALA A 71 -19.74 -11.01 8.14
N LEU A 72 -18.50 -10.96 7.62
CA LEU A 72 -17.79 -12.13 7.13
C LEU A 72 -17.09 -12.93 8.25
N LEU A 73 -16.69 -12.27 9.33
CA LEU A 73 -15.95 -12.88 10.42
C LEU A 73 -16.54 -14.20 10.94
N PRO A 74 -17.86 -14.31 11.24
CA PRO A 74 -18.43 -15.55 11.76
C PRO A 74 -18.40 -16.72 10.79
N ALA A 75 -18.29 -16.42 9.47
CA ALA A 75 -18.29 -17.46 8.43
C ALA A 75 -16.88 -18.05 8.19
N PHE A 76 -15.84 -17.30 8.49
CA PHE A 76 -14.46 -17.68 8.16
C PHE A 76 -13.59 -17.94 9.39
N GLU A 77 -13.93 -17.34 10.54
CA GLU A 77 -13.09 -17.41 11.73
C GLU A 77 -13.91 -17.57 13.02
N HIS A 78 -13.31 -18.21 14.02
CA HIS A 78 -13.81 -18.25 15.38
C HIS A 78 -12.86 -17.43 16.27
N PRO A 79 -13.09 -16.11 16.39
CA PRO A 79 -12.16 -15.24 17.12
C PRO A 79 -12.10 -15.61 18.60
N ARG A 80 -10.88 -15.81 19.10
CA ARG A 80 -10.60 -15.94 20.53
C ARG A 80 -9.90 -14.67 20.98
N LEU A 81 -10.51 -13.95 21.92
CA LEU A 81 -9.98 -12.69 22.45
C LEU A 81 -9.34 -12.96 23.81
N ASP A 82 -8.04 -13.23 23.84
CA ASP A 82 -7.25 -13.16 25.06
C ASP A 82 -6.73 -11.71 25.22
N LEU A 83 -7.44 -10.93 26.03
CA LEU A 83 -7.11 -9.53 26.28
C LEU A 83 -5.82 -9.41 27.09
N SER A 84 -4.68 -9.50 26.43
CA SER A 84 -3.39 -9.17 27.01
C SER A 84 -2.99 -7.72 26.72
N PRO A 85 -2.17 -7.07 27.55
CA PRO A 85 -1.68 -5.72 27.27
C PRO A 85 -0.98 -5.60 25.91
N ARG A 86 -0.29 -6.65 25.48
CA ARG A 86 0.37 -6.71 24.15
C ARG A 86 -0.66 -6.68 23.00
N LEU A 87 -1.76 -7.45 23.15
CA LEU A 87 -2.83 -7.45 22.15
C LEU A 87 -3.51 -6.08 22.05
N VAL A 88 -3.80 -5.45 23.20
CA VAL A 88 -4.41 -4.10 23.23
C VAL A 88 -3.51 -3.08 22.54
N ILE A 89 -2.22 -3.06 22.83
CA ILE A 89 -1.26 -2.16 22.19
C ILE A 89 -1.19 -2.43 20.68
N ALA A 90 -1.12 -3.71 20.27
CA ALA A 90 -1.11 -4.07 18.85
C ALA A 90 -2.38 -3.60 18.14
N LEU A 91 -3.56 -3.79 18.75
CA LEU A 91 -4.84 -3.32 18.19
C LEU A 91 -4.93 -1.80 18.09
N LEU A 92 -4.40 -1.07 19.07
CA LEU A 92 -4.34 0.39 19.03
C LEU A 92 -3.42 0.87 17.90
N ILE A 93 -2.24 0.28 17.77
CA ILE A 93 -1.29 0.65 16.70
C ILE A 93 -1.89 0.33 15.33
N THR A 94 -2.41 -0.87 15.12
CA THR A 94 -2.95 -1.29 13.82
C THR A 94 -4.27 -0.58 13.49
N GLY A 95 -5.18 -0.46 14.44
CA GLY A 95 -6.49 0.17 14.21
C GLY A 95 -6.40 1.69 14.08
N VAL A 96 -5.63 2.36 14.96
CA VAL A 96 -5.54 3.82 14.93
C VAL A 96 -4.49 4.30 13.94
N LEU A 97 -3.23 3.86 14.06
CA LEU A 97 -2.15 4.39 13.23
C LEU A 97 -2.16 3.77 11.82
N ALA A 98 -2.12 2.45 11.73
CA ALA A 98 -2.01 1.78 10.44
C ALA A 98 -3.32 1.74 9.63
N THR A 99 -4.46 1.97 10.28
CA THR A 99 -5.74 2.02 9.58
C THR A 99 -6.33 3.42 9.56
N ALA A 100 -6.79 3.96 10.70
CA ALA A 100 -7.52 5.21 10.69
C ALA A 100 -6.67 6.39 10.19
N VAL A 101 -5.46 6.57 10.73
CA VAL A 101 -4.57 7.66 10.31
C VAL A 101 -4.06 7.44 8.90
N ALA A 102 -3.56 6.25 8.57
CA ALA A 102 -2.98 5.97 7.25
C ALA A 102 -3.98 6.17 6.11
N PHE A 103 -5.20 5.61 6.21
CA PHE A 103 -6.23 5.78 5.18
C PHE A 103 -6.77 7.21 5.10
N THR A 104 -6.79 7.95 6.22
CA THR A 104 -7.15 9.37 6.20
C THR A 104 -6.09 10.19 5.47
N VAL A 105 -4.81 9.97 5.76
CA VAL A 105 -3.68 10.61 5.07
C VAL A 105 -3.66 10.24 3.59
N GLN A 106 -3.90 8.97 3.24
CA GLN A 106 -4.02 8.53 1.84
C GLN A 106 -5.15 9.27 1.13
N SER A 107 -6.34 9.35 1.73
CA SER A 107 -7.49 10.07 1.16
C SER A 107 -7.20 11.56 0.96
N TRP A 108 -6.53 12.18 1.93
CA TRP A 108 -6.10 13.57 1.83
C TRP A 108 -5.09 13.80 0.72
N ALA A 109 -4.11 12.91 0.59
CA ALA A 109 -3.10 12.97 -0.47
C ALA A 109 -3.75 12.81 -1.86
N GLN A 110 -4.67 11.87 -2.01
CA GLN A 110 -5.38 11.61 -3.27
C GLN A 110 -6.39 12.69 -3.67
N GLN A 111 -6.70 13.63 -2.81
CA GLN A 111 -7.40 14.86 -3.23
C GLN A 111 -6.53 15.76 -4.12
N ARG A 112 -5.22 15.54 -4.15
CA ARG A 112 -4.23 16.38 -4.84
C ARG A 112 -3.32 15.59 -5.78
N LEU A 113 -3.13 14.30 -5.52
CA LEU A 113 -2.24 13.42 -6.26
C LEU A 113 -3.04 12.50 -7.19
N SER A 114 -2.44 12.17 -8.32
CA SER A 114 -2.98 11.12 -9.20
C SER A 114 -2.86 9.73 -8.56
N ALA A 115 -3.64 8.77 -9.07
CA ALA A 115 -3.54 7.37 -8.64
C ALA A 115 -2.12 6.81 -8.84
N THR A 116 -1.45 7.17 -9.92
CA THR A 116 -0.08 6.72 -10.23
C THR A 116 0.94 7.27 -9.23
N GLN A 117 0.87 8.55 -8.91
CA GLN A 117 1.75 9.16 -7.90
C GLN A 117 1.54 8.53 -6.53
N THR A 118 0.27 8.33 -6.13
CA THR A 118 -0.06 7.66 -4.87
C THR A 118 0.49 6.22 -4.85
N ALA A 119 0.32 5.45 -5.92
CA ALA A 119 0.84 4.09 -6.00
C ALA A 119 2.37 4.03 -5.89
N LEU A 120 3.08 5.00 -6.48
CA LEU A 120 4.54 5.11 -6.36
C LEU A 120 4.98 5.43 -4.93
N ILE A 121 4.28 6.34 -4.25
CA ILE A 121 4.56 6.66 -2.85
C ILE A 121 4.32 5.44 -1.96
N LEU A 122 3.22 4.71 -2.18
CA LEU A 122 2.93 3.47 -1.46
C LEU A 122 3.98 2.37 -1.74
N ALA A 123 4.62 2.37 -2.91
CA ALA A 123 5.73 1.46 -3.20
C ALA A 123 6.97 1.69 -2.32
N LEU A 124 7.04 2.79 -1.55
CA LEU A 124 8.05 2.99 -0.51
C LEU A 124 7.82 2.17 0.75
N GLU A 125 6.62 1.64 0.96
CA GLU A 125 6.26 0.88 2.16
C GLU A 125 7.27 -0.23 2.48
N PRO A 126 7.65 -1.12 1.54
CA PRO A 126 8.66 -2.14 1.81
C PRO A 126 10.03 -1.56 2.19
N VAL A 127 10.41 -0.40 1.64
CA VAL A 127 11.68 0.26 1.97
C VAL A 127 11.67 0.73 3.43
N PHE A 128 10.58 1.36 3.88
CA PHE A 128 10.42 1.78 5.27
C PHE A 128 10.29 0.60 6.22
N ALA A 129 9.61 -0.48 5.81
CA ALA A 129 9.52 -1.71 6.59
C ALA A 129 10.92 -2.30 6.86
N PHE A 130 11.78 -2.38 5.84
CA PHE A 130 13.16 -2.83 6.00
C PHE A 130 14.01 -1.88 6.84
N LEU A 131 13.86 -0.58 6.64
CA LEU A 131 14.58 0.41 7.46
C LEU A 131 14.21 0.26 8.94
N THR A 132 12.94 0.07 9.24
CA THR A 132 12.44 -0.13 10.59
C THR A 132 12.98 -1.44 11.17
N SER A 133 12.97 -2.53 10.41
CA SER A 133 13.53 -3.82 10.83
C SER A 133 15.03 -3.71 11.11
N TYR A 134 15.78 -3.03 10.28
CA TYR A 134 17.20 -2.76 10.51
C TYR A 134 17.45 -1.98 11.82
N LEU A 135 16.68 -0.92 12.06
CA LEU A 135 16.87 -0.05 13.22
C LEU A 135 16.46 -0.72 14.54
N PHE A 136 15.38 -1.49 14.56
CA PHE A 136 14.83 -2.05 15.79
C PHE A 136 15.25 -3.50 16.05
N TYR A 137 15.53 -4.28 15.02
CA TYR A 137 15.88 -5.70 15.13
C TYR A 137 17.31 -5.99 14.68
N GLY A 138 18.04 -5.01 14.13
CA GLY A 138 19.41 -5.18 13.63
C GLY A 138 19.51 -6.08 12.41
N GLU A 139 18.40 -6.31 11.70
CA GLU A 139 18.40 -7.10 10.47
C GLU A 139 19.22 -6.44 9.39
N ARG A 140 20.19 -7.15 8.83
CA ARG A 140 21.04 -6.63 7.76
C ARG A 140 20.36 -6.88 6.42
N LEU A 141 20.21 -5.81 5.62
CA LEU A 141 19.79 -5.93 4.24
C LEU A 141 20.79 -6.78 3.45
N SER A 142 20.29 -7.78 2.73
CA SER A 142 21.09 -8.43 1.71
C SER A 142 21.41 -7.45 0.58
N ILE A 143 22.50 -7.69 -0.16
CA ILE A 143 22.86 -6.88 -1.34
C ILE A 143 21.67 -6.79 -2.31
N ARG A 144 20.95 -7.88 -2.48
CA ARG A 144 19.75 -7.97 -3.34
C ARG A 144 18.63 -7.04 -2.85
N ALA A 145 18.35 -7.03 -1.55
CA ALA A 145 17.33 -6.16 -0.96
C ALA A 145 17.74 -4.68 -1.06
N SER A 146 19.01 -4.36 -0.87
CA SER A 146 19.54 -2.99 -1.04
C SER A 146 19.40 -2.50 -2.49
N LEU A 147 19.70 -3.35 -3.47
CA LEU A 147 19.49 -3.05 -4.88
C LEU A 147 17.99 -2.86 -5.21
N GLY A 148 17.11 -3.68 -4.63
CA GLY A 148 15.67 -3.56 -4.76
C GLY A 148 15.17 -2.21 -4.24
N ALA A 149 15.57 -1.83 -3.03
CA ALA A 149 15.23 -0.54 -2.42
C ALA A 149 15.73 0.63 -3.28
N SER A 150 16.96 0.56 -3.77
CA SER A 150 17.54 1.59 -4.65
C SER A 150 16.76 1.75 -5.96
N LEU A 151 16.32 0.63 -6.58
CA LEU A 151 15.51 0.67 -7.80
C LEU A 151 14.13 1.29 -7.56
N ILE A 152 13.50 1.04 -6.40
CA ILE A 152 12.24 1.68 -6.02
C ILE A 152 12.44 3.20 -5.91
N LEU A 153 13.44 3.63 -5.14
CA LEU A 153 13.75 5.05 -4.93
C LEU A 153 14.09 5.76 -6.25
N CYS A 154 14.91 5.13 -7.10
CA CYS A 154 15.20 5.66 -8.43
C CYS A 154 13.94 5.75 -9.32
N GLY A 155 13.06 4.75 -9.26
CA GLY A 155 11.80 4.77 -10.00
C GLY A 155 10.91 5.94 -9.62
N ILE A 156 10.78 6.23 -8.33
CA ILE A 156 10.04 7.37 -7.81
C ILE A 156 10.72 8.68 -8.21
N GLY A 157 12.03 8.78 -8.01
CA GLY A 157 12.79 9.97 -8.40
C GLY A 157 12.64 10.32 -9.88
N VAL A 158 12.67 9.32 -10.76
CA VAL A 158 12.48 9.53 -12.21
C VAL A 158 11.07 10.07 -12.51
N THR A 159 10.03 9.56 -11.88
CA THR A 159 8.65 10.02 -12.12
C THR A 159 8.35 11.40 -11.56
N GLU A 160 9.00 11.79 -10.47
CA GLU A 160 8.82 13.11 -9.86
C GLU A 160 9.71 14.19 -10.52
N LEU A 161 10.94 13.85 -10.92
CA LEU A 161 11.90 14.79 -11.48
C LEU A 161 11.77 14.95 -12.99
N LEU A 162 11.23 13.95 -13.70
CA LEU A 162 10.94 14.02 -15.12
C LEU A 162 9.42 14.06 -15.30
N PRO A 163 8.79 15.24 -15.26
CA PRO A 163 7.38 15.35 -15.63
C PRO A 163 7.28 15.01 -17.12
N LEU A 164 7.00 13.74 -17.40
CA LEU A 164 6.66 13.28 -18.76
C LEU A 164 5.37 14.02 -19.13
N GLY A 165 5.52 15.01 -19.98
CA GLY A 165 4.57 16.06 -20.36
C GLY A 165 3.18 15.60 -20.78
N ALA A 166 2.34 15.25 -19.84
CA ALA A 166 0.96 14.82 -20.07
C ALA A 166 -0.09 15.53 -19.20
N HIS A 167 0.25 16.59 -18.48
CA HIS A 167 -0.73 17.34 -17.69
C HIS A 167 -0.91 18.82 -18.07
N ALA A 168 -0.41 19.25 -19.23
CA ALA A 168 -0.49 20.66 -19.65
C ALA A 168 -1.78 21.04 -20.40
N THR A 169 -2.77 20.15 -20.60
CA THR A 169 -3.91 20.46 -21.47
C THR A 169 -5.32 20.22 -20.92
N ALA A 170 -5.48 20.06 -19.60
CA ALA A 170 -6.82 19.79 -19.05
C ALA A 170 -7.42 20.93 -18.19
N HIS A 171 -6.79 22.10 -18.07
CA HIS A 171 -7.29 23.15 -17.17
C HIS A 171 -7.50 24.53 -17.81
N GLU A 172 -7.54 24.64 -19.14
CA GLU A 172 -7.91 25.89 -19.83
C GLU A 172 -8.99 25.64 -20.88
N ALA A 173 -10.21 25.37 -20.44
CA ALA A 173 -11.40 25.70 -21.21
C ALA A 173 -12.19 26.71 -20.40
N PRO A 174 -12.24 28.00 -20.83
CA PRO A 174 -13.13 28.98 -20.22
C PRO A 174 -14.57 28.58 -20.56
N VAL A 175 -15.38 28.46 -19.53
CA VAL A 175 -16.82 28.32 -19.64
C VAL A 175 -17.35 29.65 -20.19
N ALA A 176 -17.80 29.64 -21.43
CA ALA A 176 -18.60 30.71 -22.02
C ALA A 176 -20.07 30.51 -21.65
#